data_490ff6aec6f3246e98e9e1706e97f559
#
_entry.id   490ff6aec6f3246e98e9e1706e97f559
#
_cell.length_a   1.000
_cell.length_b   1.000
_cell.length_c   1.000
_cell.angle_alpha   90.00
_cell.angle_beta   90.00
_cell.angle_gamma   90.00
#
_symmetry.space_group_name_H-M   'P 1'
#
loop_
_entity.id
_entity.type
_entity.pdbx_description
1 polymer ?
#
loop_
_entity_poly.entity_id
_entity_poly.type
_entity_poly.pdbx_seq_one_letter_code
_entity_poly.pdbx_strand_id
1 'polypeptide(L)'
;MKDLNLYLIRHGQTEWNIKDQMQGSQNSPLTQDGILGAKVTGQHLKNVPFMQAYSSPQQRAMETRDYIIHENDNVIPTFELADLREMDFGTWEGQHVPMLKKEVPEFNTYLTDPANFDASVNQGENYLEVLSRMKNALTTIVQNAPEQNGNILVVSHGTVLRLLLCVLNGGDWRLHRDEDYFPRMLNTSVSVVNYQQSDDQTEGQFSVKFFNNVDHLNQK
;
A
#
# COMPACT_ATOMS: atom_id res chain seq x y z
N MET A 1 9.46 17.76 18.94
CA MET A 1 8.19 17.43 18.24
C MET A 1 8.53 16.76 16.91
N LYS A 2 7.96 15.60 16.61
CA LYS A 2 8.15 14.89 15.34
C LYS A 2 6.95 15.14 14.41
N ASP A 3 7.20 15.50 13.14
CA ASP A 3 6.19 15.78 12.12
C ASP A 3 6.64 15.19 10.77
N LEU A 4 6.13 14.05 10.40
CA LEU A 4 6.53 13.28 9.23
C LEU A 4 5.36 13.06 8.27
N ASN A 5 5.60 13.22 6.96
CA ASN A 5 4.66 12.84 5.93
C ASN A 5 5.11 11.53 5.27
N LEU A 6 4.27 10.52 5.31
CA LEU A 6 4.47 9.25 4.64
C LEU A 6 3.65 9.25 3.34
N TYR A 7 4.35 9.15 2.22
CA TYR A 7 3.76 9.04 0.89
C TYR A 7 3.57 7.57 0.56
N LEU A 8 2.36 7.08 0.73
CA LEU A 8 2.00 5.68 0.52
C LEU A 8 1.55 5.48 -0.93
N ILE A 9 2.27 4.62 -1.65
CA ILE A 9 2.05 4.37 -3.08
C ILE A 9 1.68 2.89 -3.26
N ARG A 10 0.60 2.59 -4.00
CA ARG A 10 0.38 1.25 -4.51
C ARG A 10 1.32 0.98 -5.68
N HIS A 11 1.94 -0.20 -5.74
CA HIS A 11 2.81 -0.60 -6.84
C HIS A 11 2.16 -0.42 -8.22
N GLY A 12 2.97 -0.30 -9.26
CA GLY A 12 2.54 -0.18 -10.65
C GLY A 12 1.72 -1.38 -11.14
N GLN A 13 0.98 -1.22 -12.23
CA GLN A 13 0.19 -2.28 -12.83
C GLN A 13 1.09 -3.47 -13.21
N THR A 14 0.63 -4.69 -12.92
CA THR A 14 1.32 -5.93 -13.24
C THR A 14 0.54 -6.75 -14.26
N GLU A 15 1.20 -7.75 -14.86
CA GLU A 15 0.57 -8.72 -15.77
C GLU A 15 -0.64 -9.42 -15.12
N TRP A 16 -0.55 -9.76 -13.84
CA TRP A 16 -1.64 -10.40 -13.12
C TRP A 16 -2.80 -9.44 -12.80
N ASN A 17 -2.52 -8.14 -12.69
CA ASN A 17 -3.59 -7.15 -12.59
C ASN A 17 -4.44 -7.10 -13.87
N ILE A 18 -3.81 -7.16 -15.07
CA ILE A 18 -4.53 -7.20 -16.36
C ILE A 18 -5.32 -8.50 -16.51
N LYS A 19 -4.78 -9.61 -16.02
CA LYS A 19 -5.40 -10.94 -16.14
C LYS A 19 -6.44 -11.22 -15.04
N ASP A 20 -6.73 -10.25 -14.17
CA ASP A 20 -7.59 -10.45 -13.00
C ASP A 20 -7.19 -11.69 -12.16
N GLN A 21 -5.89 -11.85 -11.91
CA GLN A 21 -5.35 -12.92 -11.06
C GLN A 21 -4.98 -12.40 -9.69
N MET A 22 -5.27 -13.20 -8.64
CA MET A 22 -4.85 -12.90 -7.27
C MET A 22 -3.33 -13.01 -7.14
N GLN A 23 -2.68 -11.98 -6.64
CA GLN A 23 -1.21 -12.00 -6.49
C GLN A 23 -0.76 -12.40 -5.09
N GLY A 24 -1.23 -11.69 -4.08
CA GLY A 24 -0.85 -11.94 -2.69
C GLY A 24 0.66 -11.91 -2.47
N SER A 25 1.20 -12.97 -1.88
CA SER A 25 2.63 -13.18 -1.63
C SER A 25 3.42 -13.51 -2.90
N GLN A 26 2.77 -14.03 -3.94
CA GLN A 26 3.40 -14.27 -5.24
C GLN A 26 3.66 -12.96 -5.98
N ASN A 27 4.41 -13.04 -7.07
CA ASN A 27 4.77 -11.88 -7.86
C ASN A 27 4.50 -12.09 -9.35
N SER A 28 4.18 -10.99 -10.04
CA SER A 28 4.18 -10.92 -11.50
C SER A 28 4.84 -9.62 -11.94
N PRO A 29 5.47 -9.58 -13.13
CA PRO A 29 6.21 -8.41 -13.57
C PRO A 29 5.30 -7.20 -13.79
N LEU A 30 5.87 -6.01 -13.64
CA LEU A 30 5.21 -4.76 -14.04
C LEU A 30 4.96 -4.77 -15.56
N THR A 31 3.81 -4.25 -15.97
CA THR A 31 3.55 -3.95 -17.38
C THR A 31 4.28 -2.68 -17.82
N GLN A 32 4.31 -2.41 -19.14
CA GLN A 32 4.84 -1.15 -19.64
C GLN A 32 4.06 0.06 -19.06
N ASP A 33 2.74 -0.05 -18.94
CA ASP A 33 1.90 0.97 -18.32
C ASP A 33 2.18 1.10 -16.82
N GLY A 34 2.47 -0.01 -16.13
CA GLY A 34 2.88 0.00 -14.73
C GLY A 34 4.21 0.73 -14.52
N ILE A 35 5.19 0.49 -15.38
CA ILE A 35 6.49 1.18 -15.40
C ILE A 35 6.29 2.68 -15.71
N LEU A 36 5.49 2.99 -16.73
CA LEU A 36 5.19 4.38 -17.09
C LEU A 36 4.49 5.11 -15.94
N GLY A 37 3.49 4.49 -15.31
CA GLY A 37 2.80 5.06 -14.16
C GLY A 37 3.75 5.36 -13.00
N ALA A 38 4.70 4.45 -12.70
CA ALA A 38 5.72 4.67 -11.68
C ALA A 38 6.63 5.86 -12.01
N LYS A 39 7.08 6.00 -13.26
CA LYS A 39 7.89 7.13 -13.71
C LYS A 39 7.13 8.46 -13.65
N VAL A 40 5.87 8.48 -14.10
CA VAL A 40 5.00 9.69 -14.03
C VAL A 40 4.78 10.09 -12.56
N THR A 41 4.56 9.13 -11.67
CA THR A 41 4.47 9.38 -10.23
C THR A 41 5.78 9.96 -9.69
N GLY A 42 6.94 9.42 -10.13
CA GLY A 42 8.25 9.94 -9.78
C GLY A 42 8.44 11.40 -10.25
N GLN A 43 8.09 11.71 -11.49
CA GLN A 43 8.13 13.10 -12.02
C GLN A 43 7.22 14.04 -11.21
N HIS A 44 6.03 13.59 -10.84
CA HIS A 44 5.12 14.36 -9.99
C HIS A 44 5.71 14.64 -8.61
N LEU A 45 6.44 13.69 -8.05
CA LEU A 45 7.05 13.78 -6.71
C LEU A 45 8.52 14.23 -6.72
N LYS A 46 9.10 14.59 -7.86
CA LYS A 46 10.53 14.87 -8.02
C LYS A 46 11.08 15.96 -7.08
N ASN A 47 10.25 16.93 -6.73
CA ASN A 47 10.62 18.05 -5.86
C ASN A 47 10.31 17.78 -4.38
N VAL A 48 9.75 16.62 -4.03
CA VAL A 48 9.52 16.23 -2.64
C VAL A 48 10.85 15.75 -2.06
N PRO A 49 11.39 16.41 -1.00
CA PRO A 49 12.67 16.01 -0.40
C PRO A 49 12.43 14.77 0.48
N PHE A 50 12.46 13.59 -0.15
CA PHE A 50 12.39 12.33 0.58
C PHE A 50 13.72 12.05 1.31
N MET A 51 13.66 11.76 2.60
CA MET A 51 14.83 11.38 3.38
C MET A 51 15.09 9.86 3.33
N GLN A 52 14.08 9.06 3.08
CA GLN A 52 14.14 7.60 2.97
C GLN A 52 13.01 7.10 2.06
N ALA A 53 13.22 5.93 1.43
CA ALA A 53 12.21 5.23 0.65
C ALA A 53 12.12 3.76 1.09
N TYR A 54 10.97 3.38 1.56
CA TYR A 54 10.64 2.00 1.94
C TYR A 54 9.81 1.30 0.87
N SER A 55 9.95 -0.01 0.77
CA SER A 55 9.01 -0.84 0.02
C SER A 55 8.77 -2.18 0.69
N SER A 56 7.66 -2.82 0.30
CA SER A 56 7.53 -4.26 0.42
C SER A 56 8.69 -4.96 -0.28
N PRO A 57 9.20 -6.12 0.20
CA PRO A 57 10.25 -6.88 -0.47
C PRO A 57 9.78 -7.58 -1.75
N GLN A 58 8.49 -7.48 -2.12
CA GLN A 58 7.96 -8.04 -3.35
C GLN A 58 8.42 -7.21 -4.55
N GLN A 59 8.93 -7.88 -5.58
CA GLN A 59 9.63 -7.26 -6.70
C GLN A 59 8.85 -6.11 -7.35
N ARG A 60 7.54 -6.26 -7.59
CA ARG A 60 6.69 -5.22 -8.15
C ARG A 60 6.68 -3.91 -7.34
N ALA A 61 6.81 -4.02 -6.00
CA ALA A 61 6.85 -2.86 -5.12
C ALA A 61 8.26 -2.23 -5.10
N MET A 62 9.31 -3.04 -5.07
CA MET A 62 10.71 -2.57 -5.15
C MET A 62 10.96 -1.84 -6.48
N GLU A 63 10.59 -2.44 -7.60
CA GLU A 63 10.76 -1.82 -8.93
C GLU A 63 9.96 -0.50 -9.03
N THR A 64 8.73 -0.47 -8.52
CA THR A 64 7.94 0.76 -8.50
C THR A 64 8.62 1.86 -7.68
N ARG A 65 9.13 1.53 -6.47
CA ARG A 65 9.93 2.46 -5.65
C ARG A 65 11.13 2.99 -6.43
N ASP A 66 11.87 2.10 -7.07
CA ASP A 66 13.11 2.44 -7.76
C ASP A 66 12.85 3.35 -8.97
N TYR A 67 11.77 3.11 -9.75
CA TYR A 67 11.36 4.03 -10.81
C TYR A 67 10.93 5.39 -10.28
N ILE A 68 10.24 5.46 -9.13
CA ILE A 68 9.83 6.73 -8.52
C ILE A 68 11.04 7.53 -8.07
N ILE A 69 11.96 6.94 -7.31
CA ILE A 69 13.12 7.66 -6.76
C ILE A 69 14.15 8.01 -7.82
N HIS A 70 14.19 7.29 -8.96
CA HIS A 70 15.08 7.61 -10.07
C HIS A 70 14.79 8.99 -10.68
N GLU A 71 13.56 9.47 -10.59
CA GLU A 71 13.15 10.80 -11.07
C GLU A 71 13.48 11.94 -10.09
N ASN A 72 13.92 11.61 -8.87
CA ASN A 72 14.31 12.59 -7.85
C ASN A 72 15.79 12.97 -7.99
N ASP A 73 16.12 14.24 -7.86
CA ASP A 73 17.51 14.74 -8.00
C ASP A 73 18.42 14.31 -6.84
N ASN A 74 17.85 13.82 -5.74
CA ASN A 74 18.60 13.40 -4.56
C ASN A 74 18.82 11.89 -4.52
N VAL A 75 19.95 11.47 -3.92
CA VAL A 75 20.17 10.07 -3.56
C VAL A 75 19.36 9.74 -2.32
N ILE A 76 18.36 8.88 -2.47
CA ILE A 76 17.43 8.51 -1.41
C ILE A 76 17.81 7.11 -0.90
N PRO A 77 18.15 6.94 0.40
CA PRO A 77 18.36 5.62 1.00
C PRO A 77 17.11 4.74 0.90
N THR A 78 17.29 3.48 0.48
CA THR A 78 16.19 2.52 0.27
C THR A 78 16.22 1.39 1.28
N PHE A 79 15.04 0.96 1.72
CA PHE A 79 14.86 -0.13 2.68
C PHE A 79 13.67 -1.02 2.25
N GLU A 80 13.78 -2.29 2.55
CA GLU A 80 12.68 -3.24 2.43
C GLU A 80 12.16 -3.61 3.80
N LEU A 81 10.82 -3.64 3.94
CA LEU A 81 10.16 -3.99 5.18
C LEU A 81 9.10 -5.05 4.93
N ALA A 82 9.30 -6.24 5.52
CA ALA A 82 8.43 -7.40 5.30
C ALA A 82 6.97 -7.12 5.67
N ASP A 83 6.74 -6.28 6.68
CA ASP A 83 5.40 -5.91 7.14
C ASP A 83 4.60 -5.09 6.10
N LEU A 84 5.25 -4.57 5.04
CA LEU A 84 4.60 -3.86 3.92
C LEU A 84 4.12 -4.80 2.80
N ARG A 85 4.34 -6.12 2.89
CA ARG A 85 3.91 -7.07 1.85
C ARG A 85 2.40 -7.10 1.69
N GLU A 86 1.93 -7.56 0.50
CA GLU A 86 0.49 -7.77 0.27
C GLU A 86 -0.05 -8.83 1.24
N MET A 87 -1.35 -8.82 1.44
CA MET A 87 -2.05 -9.88 2.15
C MET A 87 -1.75 -11.22 1.48
N ASP A 88 -1.40 -12.21 2.29
CA ASP A 88 -1.23 -13.58 1.83
C ASP A 88 -2.60 -14.19 1.56
N PHE A 89 -2.83 -14.59 0.31
CA PHE A 89 -4.09 -15.22 -0.12
C PHE A 89 -3.99 -16.74 -0.23
N GLY A 90 -2.85 -17.32 0.16
CA GLY A 90 -2.63 -18.75 0.20
C GLY A 90 -3.02 -19.45 -1.09
N THR A 91 -3.93 -20.43 -1.02
CA THR A 91 -4.35 -21.24 -2.17
C THR A 91 -5.10 -20.50 -3.26
N TRP A 92 -5.54 -19.26 -3.02
CA TRP A 92 -6.19 -18.44 -4.05
C TRP A 92 -5.20 -17.70 -4.95
N GLU A 93 -3.92 -17.66 -4.59
CA GLU A 93 -2.91 -16.98 -5.39
C GLU A 93 -2.73 -17.62 -6.77
N GLY A 94 -2.60 -16.79 -7.80
CA GLY A 94 -2.53 -17.22 -9.20
C GLY A 94 -3.89 -17.56 -9.83
N GLN A 95 -4.95 -17.70 -9.05
CA GLN A 95 -6.28 -18.00 -9.55
C GLN A 95 -6.98 -16.75 -10.12
N HIS A 96 -7.88 -16.94 -11.09
CA HIS A 96 -8.67 -15.86 -11.66
C HIS A 96 -9.77 -15.39 -10.70
N VAL A 97 -9.83 -14.10 -10.44
CA VAL A 97 -10.84 -13.48 -9.56
C VAL A 97 -12.28 -13.77 -10.01
N PRO A 98 -12.65 -13.70 -11.31
CA PRO A 98 -13.99 -14.07 -11.75
C PRO A 98 -14.36 -15.53 -11.44
N MET A 99 -13.40 -16.45 -11.53
CA MET A 99 -13.62 -17.87 -11.21
C MET A 99 -13.80 -18.05 -9.70
N LEU A 100 -12.94 -17.44 -8.88
CA LEU A 100 -13.08 -17.46 -7.42
C LEU A 100 -14.44 -16.93 -6.98
N LYS A 101 -14.89 -15.81 -7.54
CA LYS A 101 -16.24 -15.26 -7.25
C LYS A 101 -17.38 -16.21 -7.56
N LYS A 102 -17.24 -17.00 -8.61
CA LYS A 102 -18.27 -17.93 -9.08
C LYS A 102 -18.28 -19.25 -8.30
N GLU A 103 -17.11 -19.77 -7.95
CA GLU A 103 -16.93 -21.14 -7.51
C GLU A 103 -16.57 -21.28 -6.02
N VAL A 104 -16.13 -20.20 -5.36
CA VAL A 104 -15.66 -20.20 -3.98
C VAL A 104 -16.52 -19.26 -3.12
N PRO A 105 -17.51 -19.78 -2.38
CA PRO A 105 -18.38 -18.95 -1.52
C PRO A 105 -17.61 -18.10 -0.52
N GLU A 106 -16.55 -18.64 0.07
CA GLU A 106 -15.69 -17.97 1.04
C GLU A 106 -14.95 -16.76 0.43
N PHE A 107 -14.68 -16.79 -0.88
CA PHE A 107 -14.12 -15.65 -1.59
C PHE A 107 -15.11 -14.47 -1.65
N ASN A 108 -16.41 -14.76 -1.72
CA ASN A 108 -17.43 -13.71 -1.62
C ASN A 108 -17.48 -13.12 -0.20
N THR A 109 -17.37 -13.96 0.85
CA THR A 109 -17.25 -13.49 2.24
C THR A 109 -16.02 -12.58 2.41
N TYR A 110 -14.86 -12.99 1.88
CA TYR A 110 -13.66 -12.13 1.83
C TYR A 110 -13.94 -10.77 1.17
N LEU A 111 -14.74 -10.70 0.12
CA LEU A 111 -15.03 -9.46 -0.60
C LEU A 111 -16.07 -8.57 0.09
N THR A 112 -17.09 -9.14 0.69
CA THR A 112 -18.31 -8.41 1.09
C THR A 112 -18.58 -8.42 2.59
N ASP A 113 -17.95 -9.32 3.34
CA ASP A 113 -18.12 -9.46 4.79
C ASP A 113 -16.79 -9.77 5.48
N PRO A 114 -15.85 -8.79 5.48
CA PRO A 114 -14.52 -8.97 6.07
C PRO A 114 -14.52 -9.46 7.52
N ALA A 115 -15.55 -9.12 8.29
CA ALA A 115 -15.66 -9.51 9.70
C ALA A 115 -15.85 -11.02 9.91
N ASN A 116 -16.51 -11.69 8.96
CA ASN A 116 -16.81 -13.11 9.00
C ASN A 116 -15.89 -13.94 8.09
N PHE A 117 -14.89 -13.31 7.46
CA PHE A 117 -13.91 -14.01 6.63
C PHE A 117 -12.97 -14.85 7.51
N ASP A 118 -12.98 -16.17 7.27
CA ASP A 118 -12.06 -17.13 7.90
C ASP A 118 -10.91 -17.46 6.94
N ALA A 119 -9.72 -16.96 7.23
CA ALA A 119 -8.53 -17.18 6.41
C ALA A 119 -7.99 -18.63 6.45
N SER A 120 -8.51 -19.49 7.32
CA SER A 120 -8.13 -20.91 7.33
C SER A 120 -8.57 -21.64 6.05
N VAL A 121 -9.63 -21.14 5.37
CA VAL A 121 -10.17 -21.71 4.14
C VAL A 121 -9.21 -21.63 2.95
N ASN A 122 -8.37 -20.58 2.93
CA ASN A 122 -7.37 -20.40 1.87
C ASN A 122 -5.92 -20.51 2.39
N GLN A 123 -5.74 -20.74 3.69
CA GLN A 123 -4.43 -20.82 4.34
C GLN A 123 -3.60 -19.53 4.21
N GLY A 124 -4.29 -18.39 4.18
CA GLY A 124 -3.70 -17.07 4.07
C GLY A 124 -3.75 -16.28 5.38
N GLU A 125 -3.63 -14.96 5.27
CA GLU A 125 -3.77 -14.03 6.40
C GLU A 125 -5.23 -13.58 6.59
N ASN A 126 -5.61 -13.27 7.83
CA ASN A 126 -6.85 -12.53 8.09
C ASN A 126 -6.59 -11.01 8.12
N TYR A 127 -7.67 -10.22 8.05
CA TYR A 127 -7.58 -8.77 7.97
C TYR A 127 -6.97 -8.10 9.22
N LEU A 128 -7.17 -8.68 10.41
CA LEU A 128 -6.64 -8.10 11.66
C LEU A 128 -5.13 -8.35 11.79
N GLU A 129 -4.64 -9.51 11.34
CA GLU A 129 -3.19 -9.77 11.23
C GLU A 129 -2.52 -8.80 10.27
N VAL A 130 -3.11 -8.60 9.09
CA VAL A 130 -2.65 -7.62 8.11
C VAL A 130 -2.63 -6.21 8.70
N LEU A 131 -3.72 -5.79 9.34
CA LEU A 131 -3.81 -4.46 9.94
C LEU A 131 -2.76 -4.26 11.04
N SER A 132 -2.54 -5.28 11.88
CA SER A 132 -1.53 -5.24 12.94
C SER A 132 -0.13 -5.03 12.37
N ARG A 133 0.30 -5.87 11.40
CA ARG A 133 1.65 -5.71 10.81
C ARG A 133 1.82 -4.41 10.03
N MET A 134 0.78 -3.94 9.33
CA MET A 134 0.85 -2.66 8.62
C MET A 134 1.00 -1.46 9.58
N LYS A 135 0.33 -1.48 10.73
CA LYS A 135 0.54 -0.48 11.78
C LYS A 135 1.96 -0.55 12.35
N ASN A 136 2.48 -1.76 12.59
CA ASN A 136 3.87 -1.97 13.01
C ASN A 136 4.85 -1.44 11.98
N ALA A 137 4.60 -1.65 10.68
CA ALA A 137 5.41 -1.09 9.61
C ALA A 137 5.51 0.43 9.70
N LEU A 138 4.36 1.14 9.81
CA LEU A 138 4.37 2.59 9.92
C LEU A 138 5.11 3.05 11.20
N THR A 139 4.88 2.39 12.32
CA THR A 139 5.58 2.69 13.58
C THR A 139 7.09 2.52 13.44
N THR A 140 7.54 1.44 12.82
CA THR A 140 8.96 1.18 12.55
C THR A 140 9.56 2.27 11.66
N ILE A 141 8.86 2.67 10.60
CA ILE A 141 9.29 3.71 9.66
C ILE A 141 9.47 5.05 10.39
N VAL A 142 8.48 5.47 11.18
CA VAL A 142 8.57 6.77 11.87
C VAL A 142 9.60 6.77 13.00
N GLN A 143 9.82 5.61 13.65
CA GLN A 143 10.87 5.48 14.68
C GLN A 143 12.27 5.56 14.09
N ASN A 144 12.49 4.97 12.89
CA ASN A 144 13.77 4.95 12.20
C ASN A 144 14.03 6.18 11.31
N ALA A 145 13.12 7.16 11.29
CA ALA A 145 13.32 8.39 10.54
C ALA A 145 14.56 9.14 11.04
N PRO A 146 15.50 9.53 10.14
CA PRO A 146 16.75 10.19 10.53
C PRO A 146 16.54 11.60 11.10
N GLU A 147 15.43 12.23 10.70
CA GLU A 147 15.07 13.58 11.11
C GLU A 147 13.70 13.62 11.79
N GLN A 148 13.48 14.68 12.57
CA GLN A 148 12.21 14.87 13.26
C GLN A 148 11.09 15.35 12.30
N ASN A 149 11.46 15.98 11.18
CA ASN A 149 10.50 16.53 10.22
C ASN A 149 10.93 16.17 8.81
N GLY A 150 9.97 15.80 7.95
CA GLY A 150 10.26 15.54 6.55
C GLY A 150 9.31 14.51 5.89
N ASN A 151 9.77 13.98 4.76
CA ASN A 151 8.95 13.12 3.93
C ASN A 151 9.63 11.76 3.73
N ILE A 152 8.82 10.70 3.74
CA ILE A 152 9.24 9.32 3.54
C ILE A 152 8.35 8.70 2.46
N LEU A 153 8.96 8.07 1.46
CA LEU A 153 8.26 7.29 0.44
C LEU A 153 8.03 5.88 0.94
N VAL A 154 6.84 5.33 0.72
CA VAL A 154 6.48 3.95 1.09
C VAL A 154 5.71 3.30 -0.04
N VAL A 155 6.25 2.25 -0.66
CA VAL A 155 5.58 1.52 -1.73
C VAL A 155 5.10 0.17 -1.24
N SER A 156 3.79 -0.08 -1.38
CA SER A 156 3.12 -1.28 -0.89
C SER A 156 2.00 -1.71 -1.87
N HIS A 157 0.93 -2.32 -1.39
CA HIS A 157 -0.04 -3.05 -2.20
C HIS A 157 -1.48 -2.61 -1.97
N GLY A 158 -2.36 -3.10 -2.85
CA GLY A 158 -3.74 -2.62 -2.93
C GLY A 158 -4.58 -2.95 -1.71
N THR A 159 -4.62 -4.22 -1.29
CA THR A 159 -5.48 -4.65 -0.18
C THR A 159 -5.01 -4.08 1.15
N VAL A 160 -3.70 -4.18 1.42
CA VAL A 160 -3.14 -3.75 2.71
C VAL A 160 -3.19 -2.23 2.88
N LEU A 161 -2.95 -1.45 1.83
CA LEU A 161 -3.08 0.01 1.89
C LEU A 161 -4.54 0.44 2.04
N ARG A 162 -5.47 -0.21 1.32
CA ARG A 162 -6.90 0.09 1.45
C ARG A 162 -7.40 -0.11 2.87
N LEU A 163 -7.06 -1.24 3.48
CA LEU A 163 -7.41 -1.57 4.86
C LEU A 163 -6.82 -0.57 5.85
N LEU A 164 -5.51 -0.34 5.76
CA LEU A 164 -4.78 0.58 6.64
C LEU A 164 -5.34 2.01 6.56
N LEU A 165 -5.48 2.55 5.34
CA LEU A 165 -5.96 3.92 5.12
C LEU A 165 -7.41 4.11 5.57
N CYS A 166 -8.28 3.11 5.37
CA CYS A 166 -9.64 3.13 5.89
C CYS A 166 -9.64 3.36 7.40
N VAL A 167 -8.85 2.57 8.14
CA VAL A 167 -8.77 2.68 9.61
C VAL A 167 -8.10 3.98 10.06
N LEU A 168 -7.01 4.40 9.42
CA LEU A 168 -6.33 5.66 9.76
C LEU A 168 -7.20 6.90 9.47
N ASN A 169 -8.14 6.79 8.54
CA ASN A 169 -9.13 7.83 8.25
C ASN A 169 -10.36 7.80 9.20
N GLY A 170 -10.31 6.98 10.26
CA GLY A 170 -11.39 6.81 11.22
C GLY A 170 -12.52 5.89 10.77
N GLY A 171 -12.33 5.15 9.67
CA GLY A 171 -13.33 4.23 9.12
C GLY A 171 -13.35 2.87 9.81
N ASP A 172 -14.44 2.15 9.62
CA ASP A 172 -14.61 0.78 10.07
C ASP A 172 -13.89 -0.19 9.13
N TRP A 173 -12.92 -0.95 9.65
CA TRP A 173 -12.16 -1.92 8.88
C TRP A 173 -13.05 -2.99 8.20
N ARG A 174 -14.22 -3.29 8.77
CA ARG A 174 -15.19 -4.25 8.22
C ARG A 174 -15.81 -3.79 6.90
N LEU A 175 -15.80 -2.47 6.64
CA LEU A 175 -16.36 -1.84 5.46
C LEU A 175 -15.29 -1.41 4.44
N HIS A 176 -13.99 -1.67 4.71
CA HIS A 176 -12.91 -1.19 3.84
C HIS A 176 -12.99 -1.68 2.39
N ARG A 177 -13.76 -2.75 2.11
CA ARG A 177 -13.95 -3.29 0.76
C ARG A 177 -15.20 -2.79 0.05
N ASP A 178 -16.07 -2.11 0.75
CA ASP A 178 -17.22 -1.43 0.15
C ASP A 178 -16.73 -0.24 -0.69
N GLU A 179 -17.02 -0.24 -1.99
CA GLU A 179 -16.55 0.79 -2.93
C GLU A 179 -17.18 2.16 -2.67
N ASP A 180 -18.41 2.18 -2.16
CA ASP A 180 -19.11 3.42 -1.82
C ASP A 180 -18.62 4.01 -0.48
N TYR A 181 -18.13 3.16 0.42
CA TYR A 181 -17.58 3.56 1.70
C TYR A 181 -16.10 3.92 1.63
N PHE A 182 -15.28 3.05 1.02
CA PHE A 182 -13.85 3.27 0.84
C PHE A 182 -13.36 2.67 -0.49
N PRO A 183 -13.07 3.47 -1.51
CA PRO A 183 -12.75 2.99 -2.85
C PRO A 183 -11.44 2.18 -2.88
N ARG A 184 -11.34 1.26 -3.83
CA ARG A 184 -10.12 0.48 -4.06
C ARG A 184 -8.94 1.37 -4.42
N MET A 185 -7.76 0.99 -3.96
CA MET A 185 -6.52 1.67 -4.32
C MET A 185 -6.17 1.46 -5.80
N LEU A 186 -5.88 2.53 -6.52
CA LEU A 186 -5.44 2.47 -7.91
C LEU A 186 -3.93 2.27 -7.99
N ASN A 187 -3.43 1.62 -9.06
CA ASN A 187 -1.99 1.46 -9.26
C ASN A 187 -1.30 2.83 -9.37
N THR A 188 -0.15 2.97 -8.72
CA THR A 188 0.64 4.20 -8.61
C THR A 188 -0.13 5.42 -8.06
N SER A 189 -1.28 5.20 -7.42
CA SER A 189 -1.96 6.25 -6.67
C SER A 189 -1.13 6.72 -5.49
N VAL A 190 -1.23 8.01 -5.20
CA VAL A 190 -0.55 8.66 -4.07
C VAL A 190 -1.53 8.90 -2.94
N SER A 191 -1.15 8.45 -1.74
CA SER A 191 -1.83 8.78 -0.49
C SER A 191 -0.83 9.40 0.47
N VAL A 192 -1.23 10.38 1.26
CA VAL A 192 -0.34 10.98 2.26
C VAL A 192 -0.93 10.84 3.65
N VAL A 193 -0.14 10.24 4.52
CA VAL A 193 -0.42 10.11 5.95
C VAL A 193 0.59 10.93 6.71
N ASN A 194 0.13 11.78 7.57
CA ASN A 194 0.97 12.58 8.46
C ASN A 194 1.05 11.90 9.83
N TYR A 195 2.25 11.86 10.39
CA TYR A 195 2.52 11.43 11.76
C TYR A 195 3.00 12.61 12.58
N GLN A 196 2.33 12.87 13.72
CA GLN A 196 2.71 13.91 14.67
C GLN A 196 2.90 13.34 16.06
N GLN A 197 3.98 13.74 16.72
CA GLN A 197 4.30 13.38 18.10
C GLN A 197 4.86 14.57 18.84
N SER A 198 4.20 14.99 19.91
CA SER A 198 4.71 16.03 20.82
C SER A 198 5.82 15.46 21.73
N ASP A 199 6.68 16.32 22.26
CA ASP A 199 7.82 15.91 23.10
C ASP A 199 7.38 15.29 24.44
N ASP A 200 6.16 15.57 24.87
CA ASP A 200 5.53 15.04 26.09
C ASP A 200 4.76 13.74 25.87
N GLN A 201 4.66 13.24 24.63
CA GLN A 201 3.95 12.02 24.26
C GLN A 201 4.92 10.86 24.01
N THR A 202 4.56 9.67 24.47
CA THR A 202 5.31 8.43 24.19
C THR A 202 5.02 7.90 22.80
N GLU A 203 3.84 8.17 22.25
CA GLU A 203 3.39 7.76 20.92
C GLU A 203 2.74 8.94 20.20
N GLY A 204 2.97 9.03 18.90
CA GLY A 204 2.33 10.03 18.04
C GLY A 204 1.04 9.51 17.40
N GLN A 205 0.43 10.36 16.62
CA GLN A 205 -0.83 10.08 15.93
C GLN A 205 -0.65 10.15 14.42
N PHE A 206 -1.29 9.21 13.72
CA PHE A 206 -1.39 9.21 12.27
C PHE A 206 -2.70 9.87 11.83
N SER A 207 -2.64 10.69 10.79
CA SER A 207 -3.83 11.30 10.16
C SER A 207 -3.70 11.26 8.65
N VAL A 208 -4.76 10.86 7.94
CA VAL A 208 -4.79 10.84 6.48
C VAL A 208 -5.01 12.26 5.96
N LYS A 209 -4.10 12.79 5.14
CA LYS A 209 -4.23 14.10 4.50
C LYS A 209 -5.08 14.00 3.23
N PHE A 210 -4.77 13.03 2.40
CA PHE A 210 -5.55 12.59 1.25
C PHE A 210 -5.16 11.16 0.89
N PHE A 211 -6.00 10.48 0.13
CA PHE A 211 -5.72 9.11 -0.30
C PHE A 211 -6.14 8.88 -1.75
N ASN A 212 -5.48 7.89 -2.38
CA ASN A 212 -5.82 7.35 -3.69
C ASN A 212 -5.85 8.41 -4.83
N ASN A 213 -5.03 9.45 -4.74
CA ASN A 213 -4.95 10.48 -5.78
C ASN A 213 -4.18 9.96 -7.00
N VAL A 214 -4.75 10.16 -8.19
CA VAL A 214 -4.20 9.78 -9.51
C VAL A 214 -4.21 10.93 -10.52
N ASP A 215 -4.43 12.18 -10.09
CA ASP A 215 -4.54 13.33 -10.99
C ASP A 215 -3.28 13.51 -11.85
N HIS A 216 -2.11 13.15 -11.31
CA HIS A 216 -0.83 13.17 -12.01
C HIS A 216 -0.76 12.20 -13.20
N LEU A 217 -1.54 11.12 -13.20
CA LEU A 217 -1.59 10.14 -14.29
C LEU A 217 -2.47 10.62 -15.47
N ASN A 218 -3.34 11.59 -15.23
CA ASN A 218 -4.30 12.10 -16.21
C ASN A 218 -3.79 13.36 -16.94
N GLN A 219 -2.59 13.84 -16.62
CA GLN A 219 -1.98 14.97 -17.30
C GLN A 219 -1.42 14.51 -18.66
N LYS A 220 -2.21 14.74 -19.73
CA LYS A 220 -1.77 14.56 -21.12
C LYS A 220 -1.03 15.79 -21.61
#